data_d8faa926a322945baabad71e59845ecb
#
_entry.id   d8faa926a322945baabad71e59845ecb
#
_cell.length_a   1.000
_cell.length_b   1.000
_cell.length_c   1.000
_cell.angle_alpha   90.00
_cell.angle_beta   90.00
_cell.angle_gamma   90.00
#
_symmetry.space_group_name_H-M   'P 1'
#
loop_
_entity.id
_entity.type
_entity.pdbx_description
1 polymer ?
#
loop_
_entity_poly.entity_id
_entity_poly.type
_entity_poly.pdbx_seq_one_letter_code
_entity_poly.pdbx_strand_id
1 'polypeptide(L)'
;YKRQIMNRPEDQVLVIFGASGDLTKRMLMPSLYELHVRQMLPERFVILGTSRKSMSDDEFRLSIRLMLQELKGEKGLNGEEVDRFLQKVYYQPFDPVEGADELGERVMFLMEENAIPMRVVYYLATPPNSQQAITKYIGRSCLFGVKERGGWHRIVVEKPFGTSLETAKELDQSLLQVFCEQEIYRIDHFLGKETVQNLSL
;
A
#
# COMPACT_ATOMS: atom_id res chain seq x y z
N TYR A 1 -27.77 8.57 15.07
CA TYR A 1 -26.36 8.49 14.61
C TYR A 1 -26.28 9.25 13.30
N LYS A 2 -25.72 10.48 13.30
CA LYS A 2 -25.38 11.23 12.09
C LYS A 2 -24.31 10.40 11.36
N ARG A 3 -24.62 9.86 10.17
CA ARG A 3 -23.62 9.36 9.24
C ARG A 3 -22.63 10.51 9.01
N GLN A 4 -21.42 10.40 9.57
CA GLN A 4 -20.32 11.22 9.11
C GLN A 4 -20.19 10.93 7.61
N ILE A 5 -20.40 11.96 6.80
CA ILE A 5 -20.06 11.91 5.38
C ILE A 5 -18.53 11.80 5.37
N MET A 6 -18.01 10.57 5.34
CA MET A 6 -16.59 10.37 5.13
C MET A 6 -16.31 10.79 3.69
N ASN A 7 -15.66 11.94 3.55
CA ASN A 7 -15.18 12.37 2.24
C ASN A 7 -14.28 11.27 1.69
N ARG A 8 -14.52 10.86 0.44
CA ARG A 8 -13.61 9.94 -0.24
C ARG A 8 -12.20 10.52 -0.20
N PRO A 9 -11.17 9.68 0.00
CA PRO A 9 -9.79 10.15 -0.11
C PRO A 9 -9.50 10.72 -1.50
N GLU A 10 -8.46 11.51 -1.61
CA GLU A 10 -8.00 12.04 -2.89
C GLU A 10 -7.49 10.93 -3.79
N ASP A 11 -7.62 11.11 -5.12
CA ASP A 11 -7.11 10.20 -6.14
C ASP A 11 -5.61 9.97 -5.97
N GLN A 12 -5.17 8.72 -5.97
CA GLN A 12 -3.80 8.34 -5.61
C GLN A 12 -3.43 6.93 -6.05
N VAL A 13 -2.14 6.64 -6.12
CA VAL A 13 -1.59 5.30 -6.24
C VAL A 13 -1.19 4.79 -4.86
N LEU A 14 -1.59 3.56 -4.52
CA LEU A 14 -1.12 2.83 -3.34
C LEU A 14 -0.08 1.80 -3.77
N VAL A 15 1.18 2.00 -3.38
CA VAL A 15 2.27 1.03 -3.60
C VAL A 15 2.44 0.19 -2.35
N ILE A 16 2.26 -1.13 -2.46
CA ILE A 16 2.39 -2.07 -1.35
C ILE A 16 3.69 -2.86 -1.48
N PHE A 17 4.68 -2.55 -0.67
CA PHE A 17 5.90 -3.34 -0.55
C PHE A 17 5.64 -4.59 0.30
N GLY A 18 6.04 -5.76 -0.20
CA GLY A 18 5.72 -7.04 0.44
C GLY A 18 4.38 -7.63 0.01
N ALA A 19 3.94 -7.32 -1.21
CA ALA A 19 2.64 -7.71 -1.73
C ALA A 19 2.39 -9.23 -1.81
N SER A 20 3.45 -10.04 -1.88
CA SER A 20 3.34 -11.51 -1.87
C SER A 20 3.23 -12.10 -0.45
N GLY A 21 3.39 -11.28 0.60
CA GLY A 21 3.39 -11.71 2.00
C GLY A 21 1.99 -11.96 2.58
N ASP A 22 1.97 -12.65 3.72
CA ASP A 22 0.72 -13.02 4.43
C ASP A 22 -0.09 -11.82 4.89
N LEU A 23 0.57 -10.75 5.37
CA LEU A 23 -0.10 -9.54 5.81
C LEU A 23 -0.93 -8.91 4.68
N THR A 24 -0.32 -8.74 3.51
CA THR A 24 -1.01 -8.20 2.34
C THR A 24 -2.18 -9.09 1.94
N LYS A 25 -1.97 -10.39 1.88
CA LYS A 25 -3.00 -11.34 1.45
C LYS A 25 -4.15 -11.45 2.45
N ARG A 26 -3.85 -11.58 3.75
CA ARG A 26 -4.87 -11.88 4.77
C ARG A 26 -5.56 -10.66 5.36
N MET A 27 -4.94 -9.48 5.26
CA MET A 27 -5.45 -8.27 5.89
C MET A 27 -5.63 -7.12 4.91
N LEU A 28 -4.59 -6.72 4.16
CA LEU A 28 -4.66 -5.50 3.36
C LEU A 28 -5.60 -5.65 2.17
N MET A 29 -5.42 -6.68 1.35
CA MET A 29 -6.24 -6.85 0.14
C MET A 29 -7.71 -7.10 0.46
N PRO A 30 -8.09 -7.94 1.46
CA PRO A 30 -9.49 -8.05 1.89
C PRO A 30 -10.08 -6.74 2.39
N SER A 31 -9.32 -5.94 3.15
CA SER A 31 -9.76 -4.64 3.64
C SER A 31 -9.96 -3.64 2.51
N LEU A 32 -9.04 -3.60 1.54
CA LEU A 32 -9.16 -2.77 0.34
C LEU A 32 -10.36 -3.17 -0.52
N TYR A 33 -10.63 -4.47 -0.64
CA TYR A 33 -11.83 -4.97 -1.32
C TYR A 33 -13.12 -4.53 -0.59
N GLU A 34 -13.17 -4.61 0.75
CA GLU A 34 -14.31 -4.09 1.52
C GLU A 34 -14.53 -2.59 1.32
N LEU A 35 -13.44 -1.79 1.32
CA LEU A 35 -13.52 -0.36 1.04
C LEU A 35 -14.01 -0.10 -0.39
N HIS A 36 -13.62 -0.95 -1.36
CA HIS A 36 -14.10 -0.88 -2.74
C HIS A 36 -15.61 -1.12 -2.81
N VAL A 37 -16.11 -2.20 -2.22
CA VAL A 37 -17.54 -2.54 -2.18
C VAL A 37 -18.36 -1.44 -1.50
N ARG A 38 -17.83 -0.82 -0.46
CA ARG A 38 -18.45 0.32 0.25
C ARG A 38 -18.29 1.67 -0.46
N GLN A 39 -17.62 1.70 -1.61
CA GLN A 39 -17.33 2.92 -2.38
C GLN A 39 -16.56 3.98 -1.57
N MET A 40 -15.67 3.54 -0.68
CA MET A 40 -14.86 4.38 0.19
C MET A 40 -13.44 4.62 -0.36
N LEU A 41 -13.04 3.92 -1.41
CA LEU A 41 -11.79 4.19 -2.12
C LEU A 41 -11.89 5.47 -2.96
N PRO A 42 -10.75 6.12 -3.31
CA PRO A 42 -10.72 7.21 -4.27
C PRO A 42 -11.41 6.84 -5.59
N GLU A 43 -11.88 7.82 -6.33
CA GLU A 43 -12.51 7.58 -7.64
C GLU A 43 -11.49 6.98 -8.61
N ARG A 44 -10.33 7.66 -8.77
CA ARG A 44 -9.19 7.15 -9.51
C ARG A 44 -8.17 6.60 -8.52
N PHE A 45 -8.10 5.30 -8.46
CA PHE A 45 -7.28 4.58 -7.49
C PHE A 45 -6.64 3.36 -8.11
N VAL A 46 -5.34 3.23 -7.94
CA VAL A 46 -4.54 2.09 -8.37
C VAL A 46 -3.81 1.49 -7.18
N ILE A 47 -3.79 0.17 -7.12
CA ILE A 47 -2.99 -0.63 -6.18
C ILE A 47 -1.86 -1.28 -6.97
N LEU A 48 -0.62 -0.93 -6.66
CA LEU A 48 0.57 -1.56 -7.22
C LEU A 48 1.24 -2.41 -6.13
N GLY A 49 1.07 -3.72 -6.22
CA GLY A 49 1.79 -4.65 -5.37
C GLY A 49 3.23 -4.85 -5.85
N THR A 50 4.17 -4.94 -4.93
CA THR A 50 5.56 -5.22 -5.28
C THR A 50 6.26 -6.13 -4.27
N SER A 51 7.07 -7.04 -4.77
CA SER A 51 7.97 -7.90 -3.98
C SER A 51 9.07 -8.48 -4.89
N ARG A 52 10.04 -9.19 -4.30
CA ARG A 52 11.12 -9.86 -5.05
C ARG A 52 10.64 -11.03 -5.91
N LYS A 53 9.43 -11.55 -5.66
CA LYS A 53 8.88 -12.66 -6.44
C LYS A 53 8.50 -12.15 -7.84
N SER A 54 8.94 -12.84 -8.88
CA SER A 54 8.52 -12.57 -10.26
C SER A 54 7.09 -13.06 -10.46
N MET A 55 6.20 -12.15 -10.86
CA MET A 55 4.80 -12.41 -11.24
C MET A 55 4.35 -11.34 -12.24
N SER A 56 3.43 -11.70 -13.12
CA SER A 56 2.67 -10.77 -13.94
C SER A 56 1.50 -10.15 -13.17
N ASP A 57 0.90 -9.10 -13.74
CA ASP A 57 -0.34 -8.50 -13.21
C ASP A 57 -1.44 -9.57 -13.08
N ASP A 58 -1.61 -10.43 -14.08
CA ASP A 58 -2.67 -11.44 -14.12
C ASP A 58 -2.45 -12.55 -13.09
N GLU A 59 -1.21 -13.00 -12.90
CA GLU A 59 -0.87 -13.97 -11.85
C GLU A 59 -1.14 -13.39 -10.45
N PHE A 60 -0.82 -12.13 -10.25
CA PHE A 60 -1.10 -11.45 -8.98
C PHE A 60 -2.59 -11.27 -8.75
N ARG A 61 -3.36 -10.81 -9.74
CA ARG A 61 -4.82 -10.70 -9.70
C ARG A 61 -5.48 -12.04 -9.41
N LEU A 62 -5.01 -13.11 -10.07
CA LEU A 62 -5.51 -14.47 -9.81
C LEU A 62 -5.26 -14.89 -8.36
N SER A 63 -4.07 -14.62 -7.83
CA SER A 63 -3.74 -14.95 -6.43
C SER A 63 -4.64 -14.24 -5.43
N ILE A 64 -5.02 -12.99 -5.70
CA ILE A 64 -5.94 -12.20 -4.86
C ILE A 64 -7.37 -12.74 -4.99
N ARG A 65 -7.82 -13.07 -6.20
CA ARG A 65 -9.14 -13.67 -6.42
C ARG A 65 -9.32 -14.94 -5.61
N LEU A 66 -8.36 -15.87 -5.72
CA LEU A 66 -8.41 -17.15 -4.98
C LEU A 66 -8.43 -16.93 -3.47
N MET A 67 -7.63 -16.00 -2.99
CA MET A 67 -7.61 -15.64 -1.57
C MET A 67 -8.95 -15.04 -1.09
N LEU A 68 -9.57 -14.15 -1.87
CA LEU A 68 -10.88 -13.58 -1.52
C LEU A 68 -11.96 -14.67 -1.50
N GLN A 69 -11.91 -15.62 -2.42
CA GLN A 69 -12.82 -16.77 -2.47
C GLN A 69 -12.64 -17.68 -1.24
N GLU A 70 -11.41 -17.95 -0.83
CA GLU A 70 -11.11 -18.73 0.37
C GLU A 70 -11.65 -18.06 1.64
N LEU A 71 -11.44 -16.75 1.79
CA LEU A 71 -11.84 -16.02 2.99
C LEU A 71 -13.34 -15.79 3.13
N LYS A 72 -14.04 -15.54 2.04
CA LYS A 72 -15.47 -15.16 2.06
C LYS A 72 -16.42 -16.28 1.63
N GLY A 73 -15.88 -17.37 1.09
CA GLY A 73 -16.65 -18.41 0.43
C GLY A 73 -17.25 -17.93 -0.90
N GLU A 74 -17.54 -18.86 -1.81
CA GLU A 74 -18.06 -18.53 -3.15
C GLU A 74 -19.40 -17.76 -3.11
N LYS A 75 -20.26 -18.06 -2.12
CA LYS A 75 -21.57 -17.41 -1.96
C LYS A 75 -21.50 -15.99 -1.38
N GLY A 76 -20.38 -15.60 -0.78
CA GLY A 76 -20.16 -14.28 -0.14
C GLY A 76 -19.55 -13.24 -1.07
N LEU A 77 -19.17 -13.61 -2.30
CA LEU A 77 -18.52 -12.71 -3.25
C LEU A 77 -19.41 -12.42 -4.45
N ASN A 78 -19.53 -11.15 -4.82
CA ASN A 78 -20.06 -10.76 -6.11
C ASN A 78 -18.92 -10.78 -7.13
N GLY A 79 -18.96 -11.69 -8.11
CA GLY A 79 -17.93 -11.86 -9.12
C GLY A 79 -17.63 -10.57 -9.90
N GLU A 80 -18.66 -9.81 -10.28
CA GLU A 80 -18.51 -8.55 -11.00
C GLU A 80 -17.80 -7.48 -10.15
N GLU A 81 -18.09 -7.42 -8.84
CA GLU A 81 -17.38 -6.49 -7.94
C GLU A 81 -15.91 -6.89 -7.75
N VAL A 82 -15.63 -8.20 -7.68
CA VAL A 82 -14.25 -8.71 -7.65
C VAL A 82 -13.51 -8.32 -8.93
N ASP A 83 -14.14 -8.49 -10.09
CA ASP A 83 -13.54 -8.11 -11.38
C ASP A 83 -13.24 -6.62 -11.44
N ARG A 84 -14.19 -5.77 -11.06
CA ARG A 84 -14.00 -4.30 -10.97
C ARG A 84 -12.88 -3.90 -10.01
N PHE A 85 -12.77 -4.57 -8.88
CA PHE A 85 -11.68 -4.35 -7.94
C PHE A 85 -10.33 -4.73 -8.52
N LEU A 86 -10.24 -5.93 -9.14
CA LEU A 86 -9.00 -6.46 -9.69
C LEU A 86 -8.47 -5.65 -10.88
N GLN A 87 -9.33 -4.95 -11.63
CA GLN A 87 -8.91 -4.02 -12.67
C GLN A 87 -8.05 -2.85 -12.14
N LYS A 88 -8.15 -2.55 -10.84
CA LYS A 88 -7.34 -1.51 -10.17
C LYS A 88 -6.02 -2.05 -9.61
N VAL A 89 -5.77 -3.36 -9.74
CA VAL A 89 -4.64 -4.05 -9.12
C VAL A 89 -3.59 -4.42 -10.17
N TYR A 90 -2.36 -4.02 -9.89
CA TYR A 90 -1.18 -4.24 -10.72
C TYR A 90 -0.04 -4.81 -9.88
N TYR A 91 0.98 -5.32 -10.54
CA TYR A 91 2.14 -5.87 -9.89
C TYR A 91 3.43 -5.52 -10.62
N GLN A 92 4.49 -5.25 -9.86
CA GLN A 92 5.85 -5.06 -10.36
C GLN A 92 6.82 -5.83 -9.49
N PRO A 93 7.56 -6.83 -10.04
CA PRO A 93 8.69 -7.41 -9.35
C PRO A 93 9.73 -6.33 -9.03
N PHE A 94 10.29 -6.36 -7.83
CA PHE A 94 11.22 -5.33 -7.41
C PHE A 94 12.16 -5.79 -6.30
N ASP A 95 13.44 -5.49 -6.45
CA ASP A 95 14.44 -5.57 -5.40
C ASP A 95 15.01 -4.17 -5.09
N PRO A 96 14.92 -3.67 -3.85
CA PRO A 96 15.35 -2.32 -3.52
C PRO A 96 16.86 -2.12 -3.58
N VAL A 97 17.66 -3.19 -3.66
CA VAL A 97 19.13 -3.14 -3.68
C VAL A 97 19.65 -3.15 -5.12
N GLU A 98 19.09 -3.99 -5.98
CA GLU A 98 19.62 -4.27 -7.33
C GLU A 98 18.82 -3.55 -8.43
N GLY A 99 17.61 -3.06 -8.13
CA GLY A 99 16.68 -2.56 -9.14
C GLY A 99 17.12 -1.22 -9.75
N ALA A 100 17.03 -1.11 -11.07
CA ALA A 100 16.85 0.15 -11.76
C ALA A 100 15.54 0.82 -11.32
N ASP A 101 15.24 2.03 -11.79
CA ASP A 101 14.01 2.75 -11.37
C ASP A 101 12.72 2.23 -12.04
N GLU A 102 12.67 0.95 -12.39
CA GLU A 102 11.53 0.30 -13.06
C GLU A 102 10.22 0.43 -12.26
N LEU A 103 10.31 0.34 -10.92
CA LEU A 103 9.13 0.53 -10.08
C LEU A 103 8.63 1.97 -10.14
N GLY A 104 9.52 2.95 -10.10
CA GLY A 104 9.19 4.36 -10.22
C GLY A 104 8.56 4.67 -11.58
N GLU A 105 9.15 4.20 -12.66
CA GLU A 105 8.63 4.31 -14.02
C GLU A 105 7.24 3.66 -14.14
N ARG A 106 7.04 2.49 -13.54
CA ARG A 106 5.74 1.82 -13.53
C ARG A 106 4.67 2.62 -12.78
N VAL A 107 5.01 3.23 -11.64
CA VAL A 107 4.10 4.11 -10.90
C VAL A 107 3.71 5.32 -11.74
N MET A 108 4.68 5.97 -12.38
CA MET A 108 4.44 7.13 -13.26
C MET A 108 3.54 6.76 -14.44
N PHE A 109 3.81 5.64 -15.09
CA PHE A 109 2.98 5.12 -16.17
C PHE A 109 1.52 4.89 -15.73
N LEU A 110 1.32 4.23 -14.58
CA LEU A 110 -0.02 3.95 -14.05
C LEU A 110 -0.77 5.23 -13.64
N MET A 111 -0.07 6.26 -13.15
CA MET A 111 -0.67 7.56 -12.90
C MET A 111 -1.19 8.21 -14.17
N GLU A 112 -0.39 8.19 -15.23
CA GLU A 112 -0.76 8.77 -16.53
C GLU A 112 -1.95 8.04 -17.15
N GLU A 113 -1.88 6.72 -17.25
CA GLU A 113 -2.93 5.85 -17.80
C GLU A 113 -4.27 6.01 -17.08
N ASN A 114 -4.25 6.23 -15.79
CA ASN A 114 -5.47 6.35 -14.97
C ASN A 114 -5.84 7.81 -14.65
N ALA A 115 -5.16 8.79 -15.24
CA ALA A 115 -5.34 10.21 -14.98
C ALA A 115 -5.29 10.57 -13.48
N ILE A 116 -4.42 9.90 -12.71
CA ILE A 116 -4.21 10.12 -11.28
C ILE A 116 -3.17 11.24 -11.11
N PRO A 117 -3.44 12.26 -10.29
CA PRO A 117 -2.43 13.26 -9.95
C PRO A 117 -1.19 12.62 -9.30
N MET A 118 -0.07 13.35 -9.23
CA MET A 118 1.18 12.92 -8.61
C MET A 118 1.03 12.69 -7.09
N ARG A 119 0.30 11.63 -6.71
CA ARG A 119 -0.05 11.31 -5.33
C ARG A 119 0.19 9.84 -5.05
N VAL A 120 1.12 9.56 -4.13
CA VAL A 120 1.54 8.19 -3.81
C VAL A 120 1.46 7.94 -2.32
N VAL A 121 0.84 6.83 -1.95
CA VAL A 121 0.97 6.23 -0.63
C VAL A 121 1.83 4.98 -0.74
N TYR A 122 2.92 4.94 0.00
CA TYR A 122 3.77 3.77 0.16
C TYR A 122 3.37 3.01 1.41
N TYR A 123 3.07 1.73 1.28
CA TYR A 123 2.73 0.87 2.41
C TYR A 123 3.83 -0.19 2.60
N LEU A 124 4.52 -0.16 3.73
CA LEU A 124 5.59 -1.10 4.05
C LEU A 124 5.05 -2.33 4.77
N ALA A 125 4.54 -3.33 4.00
CA ALA A 125 4.13 -4.64 4.50
C ALA A 125 5.30 -5.64 4.51
N THR A 126 6.50 -5.16 4.81
CA THR A 126 7.75 -5.93 4.79
C THR A 126 8.37 -6.02 6.18
N PRO A 127 9.21 -7.05 6.45
CA PRO A 127 9.97 -7.13 7.68
C PRO A 127 10.86 -5.90 7.89
N PRO A 128 11.17 -5.52 9.15
CA PRO A 128 11.91 -4.31 9.50
C PRO A 128 13.27 -4.17 8.77
N ASN A 129 13.98 -5.25 8.56
CA ASN A 129 15.27 -5.27 7.87
C ASN A 129 15.22 -4.82 6.40
N SER A 130 14.05 -4.88 5.76
CA SER A 130 13.88 -4.43 4.37
C SER A 130 13.40 -2.97 4.28
N GLN A 131 12.83 -2.42 5.34
CA GLN A 131 12.19 -1.10 5.32
C GLN A 131 13.18 0.02 5.03
N GLN A 132 14.38 -0.05 5.59
CA GLN A 132 15.44 0.94 5.36
C GLN A 132 15.90 0.97 3.89
N ALA A 133 16.08 -0.21 3.26
CA ALA A 133 16.48 -0.30 1.87
C ALA A 133 15.40 0.27 0.93
N ILE A 134 14.13 -0.02 1.22
CA ILE A 134 12.98 0.52 0.47
C ILE A 134 12.92 2.04 0.63
N THR A 135 13.09 2.58 1.83
CA THR A 135 13.08 4.03 2.07
C THR A 135 14.20 4.73 1.29
N LYS A 136 15.42 4.19 1.32
CA LYS A 136 16.54 4.69 0.53
C LYS A 136 16.28 4.65 -0.97
N TYR A 137 15.63 3.58 -1.45
CA TYR A 137 15.22 3.50 -2.85
C TYR A 137 14.24 4.62 -3.22
N ILE A 138 13.18 4.84 -2.43
CA ILE A 138 12.21 5.91 -2.69
C ILE A 138 12.91 7.26 -2.78
N GLY A 139 13.87 7.55 -1.90
CA GLY A 139 14.62 8.80 -1.88
C GLY A 139 15.51 9.05 -3.09
N ARG A 140 15.89 8.00 -3.85
CA ARG A 140 16.71 8.12 -5.07
C ARG A 140 15.94 7.89 -6.38
N SER A 141 14.68 7.48 -6.29
CA SER A 141 13.83 7.19 -7.45
C SER A 141 13.22 8.46 -8.05
N CYS A 142 12.69 8.35 -9.25
CA CYS A 142 11.94 9.44 -9.91
C CYS A 142 10.70 9.87 -9.10
N LEU A 143 10.25 9.04 -8.15
CA LEU A 143 9.13 9.33 -7.26
C LEU A 143 9.46 10.35 -6.16
N PHE A 144 10.74 10.60 -5.88
CA PHE A 144 11.13 11.59 -4.88
C PHE A 144 10.71 13.01 -5.27
N GLY A 145 10.77 13.37 -6.56
CA GLY A 145 10.38 14.68 -7.09
C GLY A 145 8.87 14.92 -7.23
N VAL A 146 8.01 14.09 -6.64
CA VAL A 146 6.54 14.21 -6.74
C VAL A 146 6.04 15.57 -6.20
N LYS A 147 6.64 16.06 -5.11
CA LYS A 147 6.28 17.36 -4.49
C LYS A 147 6.59 18.55 -5.40
N GLU A 148 7.72 18.52 -6.07
CA GLU A 148 8.15 19.60 -6.99
C GLU A 148 7.20 19.73 -8.18
N ARG A 149 6.46 18.65 -8.48
CA ARG A 149 5.45 18.58 -9.54
C ARG A 149 4.02 18.85 -9.03
N GLY A 150 3.89 19.44 -7.83
CA GLY A 150 2.58 19.79 -7.24
C GLY A 150 1.82 18.61 -6.63
N GLY A 151 2.49 17.47 -6.42
CA GLY A 151 1.93 16.29 -5.79
C GLY A 151 2.26 16.15 -4.31
N TRP A 152 1.97 14.98 -3.77
CA TRP A 152 2.39 14.59 -2.43
C TRP A 152 2.70 13.09 -2.36
N HIS A 153 3.52 12.71 -1.39
CA HIS A 153 3.77 11.32 -1.05
C HIS A 153 3.61 11.10 0.46
N ARG A 154 3.20 9.91 0.85
CA ARG A 154 3.04 9.48 2.24
C ARG A 154 3.54 8.08 2.40
N ILE A 155 4.04 7.75 3.59
CA ILE A 155 4.51 6.41 3.89
C ILE A 155 3.81 5.86 5.13
N VAL A 156 3.34 4.61 5.04
CA VAL A 156 2.73 3.85 6.12
C VAL A 156 3.70 2.76 6.54
N VAL A 157 4.07 2.77 7.81
CA VAL A 157 5.00 1.81 8.42
C VAL A 157 4.30 1.09 9.56
N GLU A 158 4.43 -0.23 9.59
CA GLU A 158 3.84 -1.08 10.62
C GLU A 158 4.84 -1.45 11.71
N LYS A 159 4.36 -1.72 12.89
CA LYS A 159 5.16 -2.34 13.95
C LYS A 159 5.58 -3.78 13.55
N PRO A 160 6.77 -4.22 14.02
CA PRO A 160 7.75 -3.50 14.83
C PRO A 160 8.60 -2.53 14.01
N PHE A 161 8.88 -1.35 14.58
CA PHE A 161 9.75 -0.32 13.99
C PHE A 161 11.22 -0.66 14.27
N GLY A 162 11.74 -1.73 13.66
CA GLY A 162 13.04 -2.30 13.98
C GLY A 162 12.96 -3.45 14.98
N THR A 163 14.10 -4.10 15.25
CA THR A 163 14.27 -5.22 16.17
C THR A 163 14.92 -4.81 17.50
N SER A 164 15.46 -3.61 17.54
CA SER A 164 16.09 -2.99 18.73
C SER A 164 15.85 -1.46 18.69
N LEU A 165 16.17 -0.78 19.81
CA LEU A 165 16.12 0.68 19.85
C LEU A 165 17.04 1.32 18.80
N GLU A 166 18.17 0.71 18.53
CA GLU A 166 19.17 1.19 17.57
C GLU A 166 18.64 1.12 16.14
N THR A 167 18.13 -0.05 15.74
CA THR A 167 17.53 -0.23 14.42
C THR A 167 16.24 0.58 14.22
N ALA A 168 15.49 0.84 15.30
CA ALA A 168 14.33 1.73 15.25
C ALA A 168 14.73 3.18 14.98
N LYS A 169 15.81 3.67 15.61
CA LYS A 169 16.37 5.00 15.35
C LYS A 169 16.93 5.13 13.94
N GLU A 170 17.62 4.10 13.44
CA GLU A 170 18.14 4.09 12.06
C GLU A 170 17.02 4.15 11.03
N LEU A 171 15.94 3.39 11.24
CA LEU A 171 14.78 3.46 10.37
C LEU A 171 14.13 4.85 10.39
N ASP A 172 13.95 5.42 11.58
CA ASP A 172 13.36 6.73 11.74
C ASP A 172 14.20 7.82 11.05
N GLN A 173 15.52 7.79 11.24
CA GLN A 173 16.43 8.68 10.52
C GLN A 173 16.36 8.52 8.99
N SER A 174 16.28 7.27 8.51
CA SER A 174 16.14 6.98 7.09
C SER A 174 14.82 7.52 6.52
N LEU A 175 13.72 7.40 7.26
CA LEU A 175 12.43 7.95 6.88
C LEU A 175 12.45 9.47 6.78
N LEU A 176 13.04 10.13 7.78
CA LEU A 176 13.14 11.60 7.85
C LEU A 176 14.06 12.22 6.79
N GLN A 177 14.93 11.43 6.16
CA GLN A 177 15.72 11.88 5.00
C GLN A 177 14.87 12.01 3.72
N VAL A 178 13.77 11.28 3.64
CA VAL A 178 12.91 11.21 2.44
C VAL A 178 11.57 11.89 2.63
N PHE A 179 11.00 11.78 3.84
CA PHE A 179 9.66 12.25 4.18
C PHE A 179 9.70 13.28 5.31
N CYS A 180 8.78 14.23 5.29
CA CYS A 180 8.50 15.05 6.48
C CYS A 180 7.70 14.23 7.51
N GLU A 181 7.77 14.59 8.79
CA GLU A 181 7.06 13.84 9.85
C GLU A 181 5.55 13.70 9.59
N GLN A 182 4.92 14.73 9.02
CA GLN A 182 3.48 14.72 8.68
C GLN A 182 3.12 13.75 7.54
N GLU A 183 4.10 13.19 6.85
CA GLU A 183 3.92 12.23 5.76
C GLU A 183 4.17 10.79 6.21
N ILE A 184 4.64 10.61 7.45
CA ILE A 184 4.98 9.30 8.02
C ILE A 184 3.84 8.85 8.94
N TYR A 185 3.17 7.78 8.56
CA TYR A 185 2.09 7.17 9.33
C TYR A 185 2.59 5.87 9.97
N ARG A 186 2.81 5.91 11.28
CA ARG A 186 3.18 4.73 12.07
C ARG A 186 1.91 4.09 12.60
N ILE A 187 1.62 2.87 12.17
CA ILE A 187 0.39 2.18 12.55
C ILE A 187 0.66 0.98 13.45
N ASP A 188 -0.33 0.70 14.32
CA ASP A 188 -0.33 -0.46 15.22
C ASP A 188 -1.63 -1.24 15.03
N HIS A 189 -1.53 -2.44 14.50
CA HIS A 189 -2.68 -3.33 14.33
C HIS A 189 -3.42 -3.64 15.63
N PHE A 190 -2.73 -3.56 16.77
CA PHE A 190 -3.35 -3.82 18.06
C PHE A 190 -4.49 -2.85 18.36
N LEU A 191 -4.32 -1.57 18.00
CA LEU A 191 -5.34 -0.53 18.18
C LEU A 191 -6.55 -0.70 17.24
N GLY A 192 -6.40 -1.43 16.16
CA GLY A 192 -7.47 -1.74 15.20
C GLY A 192 -8.35 -2.92 15.60
N LYS A 193 -8.00 -3.69 16.63
CA LYS A 193 -8.81 -4.81 17.09
C LYS A 193 -10.05 -4.32 17.84
N GLU A 194 -11.22 -4.88 17.50
CA GLU A 194 -12.50 -4.54 18.15
C GLU A 194 -12.45 -4.56 19.68
N THR A 195 -11.75 -5.55 20.25
CA THR A 195 -11.58 -5.68 21.69
C THR A 195 -10.88 -4.48 22.32
N VAL A 196 -9.92 -3.85 21.62
CA VAL A 196 -9.19 -2.68 22.13
C VAL A 196 -9.99 -1.41 21.88
N GLN A 197 -10.70 -1.30 20.76
CA GLN A 197 -11.58 -0.16 20.48
C GLN A 197 -12.72 -0.08 21.51
N ASN A 198 -13.25 -1.22 21.96
CA ASN A 198 -14.29 -1.27 22.99
C ASN A 198 -13.80 -0.94 24.40
N LEU A 199 -12.48 -0.93 24.65
CA LEU A 199 -11.90 -0.51 25.94
C LEU A 199 -11.68 1.00 26.02
N SER A 200 -11.83 1.71 24.90
CA SER A 200 -11.60 3.16 24.79
C SER A 200 -12.91 3.98 24.92
N LEU A 201 -14.01 3.33 25.24
CA LEU A 201 -15.32 3.90 25.56
C LEU A 201 -15.51 3.92 27.07
#